data_ac6c2ee06e290b9fdf4e57f2d5511552
#
_entry.id   ac6c2ee06e290b9fdf4e57f2d5511552
#
_cell.length_a   1.000
_cell.length_b   1.000
_cell.length_c   1.000
_cell.angle_alpha   90.00
_cell.angle_beta   90.00
_cell.angle_gamma   90.00
#
_symmetry.space_group_name_H-M   'P 1'
#
loop_
_entity.id
_entity.type
_entity.pdbx_description
1 polymer ?
#
loop_
_entity_poly.entity_id
_entity_poly.type
_entity_poly.pdbx_seq_one_letter_code
_entity_poly.pdbx_strand_id
1 'polypeptide(L)'
;KRMENEKLKSMPKVELHCIDLDGAADDTEKNPEKRDAEPAFVAARIRKMLDEQMPVTDGGTLRPVRPGDIVILLRSVGDNAPSYQKALAAQGISSRTDRGASVFDTTEAQVLLAALRIVDNPHRDVDLVTLLASPVFDVSPEELAQVRAGNRTGDLFDALTACDGRSSKLDAFLVWLAEMRQQARFLTLSKLFDLVLRTTAMEDVFSAMPNGRARKENLALLRAQAGSFTLGGNQSLMAFLQYMDQQQASGASLSAAEDGGTDDAVQLMSIHKSKGLEFPVVFLADLSHGFNLRDAAMGVLLDETLYAGANVVDTKTRSYYASLARLAIAEKMAGQTIAEELRVLYVAMTRAKEVLVMSYCRKNLAAALQKWNGALELPLPAETAASVSCIGDWVLLAALCRTEAGELFALTGPNEVSAVQEFPWVIRLHLASEVLRNQAAPLENGTMHELPKRQLPETNFAPYKHLTASKTPSKLTATALKGRLLDLEAAEQTQQETKDPNRFRLPQFQKSGTLTGKAKGSATHLFMQFVRYECCTQP
;
A
#
# COMPACT_ATOMS: atom_id res chain seq x y z
N LYS A 1 40.65 24.14 6.38
CA LYS A 1 40.44 23.65 4.98
C LYS A 1 41.18 22.33 4.69
N ARG A 2 42.45 22.13 5.14
CA ARG A 2 43.20 20.89 4.89
C ARG A 2 42.70 19.73 5.77
N MET A 3 42.39 19.98 7.04
CA MET A 3 41.82 18.99 7.98
C MET A 3 40.37 18.64 7.64
N GLU A 4 39.57 19.57 7.09
CA GLU A 4 38.19 19.32 6.63
C GLU A 4 38.18 18.43 5.39
N ASN A 5 39.11 18.62 4.44
CA ASN A 5 39.26 17.75 3.26
C ASN A 5 39.76 16.33 3.62
N GLU A 6 40.52 16.17 4.69
CA GLU A 6 40.96 14.84 5.17
C GLU A 6 39.80 14.07 5.83
N LYS A 7 38.91 14.74 6.58
CA LYS A 7 37.68 14.13 7.10
C LYS A 7 36.75 13.65 5.98
N LEU A 8 36.58 14.44 4.90
CA LEU A 8 35.76 14.04 3.75
C LEU A 8 36.33 12.83 3.01
N LYS A 9 37.67 12.70 2.93
CA LYS A 9 38.34 11.55 2.31
C LYS A 9 38.26 10.26 3.14
N SER A 10 38.03 10.38 4.46
CA SER A 10 37.94 9.24 5.38
C SER A 10 36.51 8.72 5.57
N MET A 11 35.49 9.40 5.02
CA MET A 11 34.10 8.94 5.12
C MET A 11 33.78 7.83 4.12
N PRO A 12 33.07 6.79 4.53
CA PRO A 12 32.61 5.77 3.62
C PRO A 12 31.61 6.40 2.63
N LYS A 13 31.95 6.33 1.33
CA LYS A 13 31.06 6.84 0.28
C LYS A 13 29.92 5.89 -0.04
N VAL A 14 30.06 4.61 0.26
CA VAL A 14 29.07 3.58 0.01
C VAL A 14 28.88 2.72 1.25
N GLU A 15 27.65 2.63 1.70
CA GLU A 15 27.23 1.78 2.82
C GLU A 15 26.21 0.75 2.32
N LEU A 16 26.38 -0.51 2.71
CA LEU A 16 25.40 -1.57 2.52
C LEU A 16 25.01 -2.15 3.87
N HIS A 17 23.74 -2.10 4.17
CA HIS A 17 23.15 -2.62 5.39
C HIS A 17 22.19 -3.76 5.07
N CYS A 18 22.56 -4.97 5.47
CA CYS A 18 21.72 -6.15 5.34
C CYS A 18 20.94 -6.36 6.64
N ILE A 19 19.61 -6.48 6.55
CA ILE A 19 18.72 -6.65 7.70
C ILE A 19 18.11 -8.04 7.61
N ASP A 20 18.43 -8.89 8.59
CA ASP A 20 17.85 -10.23 8.70
C ASP A 20 16.56 -10.17 9.53
N LEU A 21 15.46 -10.63 8.92
CA LEU A 21 14.14 -10.68 9.57
C LEU A 21 13.93 -11.94 10.43
N ASP A 22 14.75 -12.97 10.27
CA ASP A 22 14.62 -14.24 11.00
C ASP A 22 15.46 -14.30 12.28
N GLY A 23 16.18 -13.22 12.63
CA GLY A 23 17.03 -13.15 13.81
C GLY A 23 16.25 -13.30 15.10
N ALA A 24 16.40 -14.48 15.72
CA ALA A 24 16.05 -14.88 17.08
C ALA A 24 14.91 -14.06 17.73
N ALA A 25 13.69 -14.26 17.28
CA ALA A 25 12.53 -13.94 18.08
C ALA A 25 12.37 -15.05 19.13
N ASP A 26 12.32 -14.69 20.39
CA ASP A 26 11.69 -15.51 21.42
C ASP A 26 10.31 -15.90 20.89
N ASP A 27 9.89 -17.16 21.05
CA ASP A 27 8.65 -17.75 20.47
C ASP A 27 7.35 -16.99 20.79
N THR A 28 7.42 -15.85 21.48
CA THR A 28 6.30 -15.03 21.94
C THR A 28 6.11 -13.70 21.18
N GLU A 29 7.08 -13.23 20.39
CA GLU A 29 6.96 -12.01 19.60
C GLU A 29 6.72 -12.33 18.12
N LYS A 30 5.72 -11.64 17.52
CA LYS A 30 5.46 -11.72 16.08
C LYS A 30 6.74 -11.35 15.32
N ASN A 31 7.16 -12.19 14.37
CA ASN A 31 8.26 -11.89 13.48
C ASN A 31 8.09 -10.49 12.89
N PRO A 32 9.10 -9.60 13.01
CA PRO A 32 9.02 -8.25 12.48
C PRO A 32 8.81 -8.28 10.96
N GLU A 33 7.87 -7.47 10.48
CA GLU A 33 7.65 -7.35 9.06
C GLU A 33 8.70 -6.43 8.42
N LYS A 34 9.06 -6.71 7.16
CA LYS A 34 9.95 -5.85 6.37
C LYS A 34 9.48 -4.39 6.37
N ARG A 35 8.15 -4.16 6.33
CA ARG A 35 7.54 -2.83 6.32
C ARG A 35 7.80 -2.00 7.57
N ASP A 36 8.20 -2.64 8.66
CA ASP A 36 8.51 -1.95 9.91
C ASP A 36 10.03 -1.83 10.13
N ALA A 37 10.78 -2.91 9.89
CA ALA A 37 12.21 -2.97 10.20
C ALA A 37 13.07 -2.08 9.28
N GLU A 38 12.86 -2.13 7.97
CA GLU A 38 13.67 -1.35 7.03
C GLU A 38 13.44 0.16 7.14
N PRO A 39 12.18 0.67 7.17
CA PRO A 39 11.92 2.10 7.43
C PRO A 39 12.49 2.57 8.77
N ALA A 40 12.40 1.72 9.81
CA ALA A 40 12.96 1.98 11.12
C ALA A 40 14.48 2.21 11.06
N PHE A 41 15.18 1.30 10.40
CA PHE A 41 16.61 1.39 10.20
C PHE A 41 17.00 2.65 9.43
N VAL A 42 16.33 2.93 8.31
CA VAL A 42 16.60 4.10 7.46
C VAL A 42 16.41 5.40 8.25
N ALA A 43 15.31 5.53 9.00
CA ALA A 43 15.03 6.70 9.82
C ALA A 43 16.09 6.89 10.92
N ALA A 44 16.49 5.81 11.62
CA ALA A 44 17.54 5.86 12.64
C ALA A 44 18.91 6.25 12.05
N ARG A 45 19.24 5.73 10.84
CA ARG A 45 20.51 6.08 10.17
C ARG A 45 20.53 7.54 9.71
N ILE A 46 19.40 8.06 9.20
CA ILE A 46 19.26 9.49 8.86
C ILE A 46 19.40 10.34 10.11
N ARG A 47 18.72 9.98 11.21
CA ARG A 47 18.82 10.71 12.48
C ARG A 47 20.26 10.79 12.96
N LYS A 48 20.98 9.64 12.92
CA LYS A 48 22.39 9.58 13.28
C LYS A 48 23.26 10.51 12.42
N MET A 49 23.03 10.57 11.09
CA MET A 49 23.77 11.47 10.21
C MET A 49 23.53 12.94 10.54
N LEU A 50 22.28 13.30 10.89
CA LEU A 50 21.91 14.66 11.29
C LEU A 50 22.53 15.03 12.64
N ASP A 51 22.52 14.14 13.64
CA ASP A 51 23.09 14.37 14.98
C ASP A 51 24.61 14.46 14.94
N GLU A 52 25.26 13.64 14.13
CA GLU A 52 26.72 13.68 13.91
C GLU A 52 27.14 14.90 13.03
N GLN A 53 26.18 15.69 12.54
CA GLN A 53 26.41 16.83 11.66
C GLN A 53 27.33 16.44 10.48
N MET A 54 27.01 15.33 9.82
CA MET A 54 27.80 14.82 8.71
C MET A 54 28.08 15.92 7.69
N PRO A 55 29.34 16.16 7.29
CA PRO A 55 29.65 17.23 6.35
C PRO A 55 29.24 16.86 4.93
N VAL A 56 28.57 17.78 4.24
CA VAL A 56 28.24 17.72 2.81
C VAL A 56 28.79 18.94 2.09
N THR A 57 29.07 18.81 0.80
CA THR A 57 29.62 19.89 -0.02
C THR A 57 28.50 20.70 -0.66
N ASP A 58 28.51 22.00 -0.43
CA ASP A 58 27.58 22.95 -1.05
C ASP A 58 28.36 24.09 -1.71
N GLY A 59 28.32 24.20 -3.04
CA GLY A 59 29.07 25.22 -3.78
C GLY A 59 30.59 25.23 -3.52
N GLY A 60 31.18 24.11 -3.13
CA GLY A 60 32.60 23.98 -2.77
C GLY A 60 32.95 24.29 -1.31
N THR A 61 31.96 24.58 -0.46
CA THR A 61 32.10 24.74 0.98
C THR A 61 31.49 23.56 1.70
N LEU A 62 32.08 23.15 2.84
CA LEU A 62 31.53 22.10 3.68
C LEU A 62 30.54 22.71 4.68
N ARG A 63 29.36 22.10 4.77
CA ARG A 63 28.36 22.40 5.79
C ARG A 63 27.76 21.12 6.37
N PRO A 64 27.14 21.17 7.55
CA PRO A 64 26.37 20.05 8.07
C PRO A 64 25.25 19.65 7.13
N VAL A 65 24.98 18.34 7.05
CA VAL A 65 23.85 17.77 6.30
C VAL A 65 22.52 18.25 6.89
N ARG A 66 21.57 18.52 6.02
CA ARG A 66 20.20 18.90 6.37
C ARG A 66 19.21 17.86 5.83
N PRO A 67 18.00 17.76 6.38
CA PRO A 67 16.98 16.86 5.85
C PRO A 67 16.75 16.98 4.33
N GLY A 68 16.77 18.22 3.80
CA GLY A 68 16.61 18.50 2.36
C GLY A 68 17.74 17.98 1.46
N ASP A 69 18.90 17.63 2.01
CA ASP A 69 20.03 17.05 1.28
C ASP A 69 19.87 15.54 1.06
N ILE A 70 18.89 14.92 1.72
CA ILE A 70 18.72 13.48 1.80
C ILE A 70 17.51 13.05 0.97
N VAL A 71 17.71 12.05 0.13
CA VAL A 71 16.63 11.41 -0.64
C VAL A 71 16.56 9.93 -0.35
N ILE A 72 15.34 9.41 -0.19
CA ILE A 72 15.07 7.97 -0.14
C ILE A 72 14.48 7.58 -1.49
N LEU A 73 15.22 6.77 -2.24
CA LEU A 73 14.81 6.23 -3.53
C LEU A 73 14.19 4.86 -3.34
N LEU A 74 12.96 4.70 -3.86
CA LEU A 74 12.20 3.48 -3.82
C LEU A 74 11.86 3.02 -5.24
N ARG A 75 11.74 1.70 -5.45
CA ARG A 75 11.26 1.18 -6.75
C ARG A 75 9.79 1.56 -6.97
N SER A 76 8.96 1.46 -5.91
CA SER A 76 7.57 1.91 -5.88
C SER A 76 7.31 2.73 -4.62
N VAL A 77 6.81 3.93 -4.79
CA VAL A 77 6.56 4.87 -3.68
C VAL A 77 5.21 4.63 -3.03
N GLY A 78 4.17 4.24 -3.83
CA GLY A 78 2.76 4.25 -3.40
C GLY A 78 2.50 3.53 -2.08
N ASP A 79 2.83 2.24 -2.02
CA ASP A 79 2.50 1.38 -0.86
C ASP A 79 3.54 1.45 0.27
N ASN A 80 4.77 1.88 -0.06
CA ASN A 80 5.89 1.85 0.87
C ASN A 80 6.12 3.19 1.57
N ALA A 81 5.88 4.33 0.90
CA ALA A 81 6.15 5.65 1.46
C ALA A 81 5.52 5.93 2.84
N PRO A 82 4.27 5.53 3.13
CA PRO A 82 3.66 5.77 4.43
C PRO A 82 4.44 5.18 5.60
N SER A 83 5.05 3.99 5.42
CA SER A 83 5.88 3.35 6.46
C SER A 83 7.16 4.14 6.73
N TYR A 84 7.82 4.62 5.69
CA TYR A 84 9.01 5.49 5.83
C TYR A 84 8.66 6.85 6.43
N GLN A 85 7.56 7.48 6.02
CA GLN A 85 7.09 8.74 6.59
C GLN A 85 6.79 8.59 8.09
N LYS A 86 6.11 7.51 8.49
CA LYS A 86 5.82 7.20 9.88
C LYS A 86 7.10 7.01 10.70
N ALA A 87 8.08 6.27 10.16
CA ALA A 87 9.35 6.04 10.84
C ALA A 87 10.17 7.33 10.98
N LEU A 88 10.22 8.18 9.94
CA LEU A 88 10.89 9.48 9.98
C LEU A 88 10.21 10.43 10.99
N ALA A 89 8.88 10.49 10.99
CA ALA A 89 8.11 11.29 11.93
C ALA A 89 8.35 10.86 13.39
N ALA A 90 8.47 9.54 13.65
CA ALA A 90 8.82 9.01 14.98
C ALA A 90 10.22 9.48 15.46
N GLN A 91 11.12 9.78 14.53
CA GLN A 91 12.45 10.36 14.81
C GLN A 91 12.44 11.91 14.77
N GLY A 92 11.28 12.54 14.63
CA GLY A 92 11.16 14.00 14.54
C GLY A 92 11.74 14.60 13.25
N ILE A 93 11.78 13.81 12.17
CA ILE A 93 12.33 14.23 10.87
C ILE A 93 11.16 14.48 9.91
N SER A 94 11.09 15.70 9.36
CA SER A 94 10.13 16.04 8.32
C SER A 94 10.45 15.32 7.02
N SER A 95 9.41 14.81 6.35
CA SER A 95 9.57 14.12 5.06
C SER A 95 8.49 14.54 4.08
N ARG A 96 8.81 14.50 2.79
CA ARG A 96 7.87 14.75 1.70
C ARG A 96 7.98 13.66 0.63
N THR A 97 6.87 13.33 0.01
CA THR A 97 6.85 12.38 -1.10
C THR A 97 6.52 13.10 -2.41
N ASP A 98 7.09 12.62 -3.49
CA ASP A 98 6.82 13.12 -4.84
C ASP A 98 5.46 12.66 -5.41
N ARG A 99 4.87 11.64 -4.80
CA ARG A 99 3.46 11.31 -4.91
C ARG A 99 2.79 11.81 -3.64
N GLY A 100 2.25 13.01 -3.69
CA GLY A 100 1.22 13.41 -2.75
C GLY A 100 0.18 12.29 -2.68
N ALA A 101 -0.38 12.03 -1.51
CA ALA A 101 -1.57 11.20 -1.40
C ALA A 101 -2.56 11.66 -2.48
N SER A 102 -3.32 10.76 -3.08
CA SER A 102 -4.35 11.19 -4.01
C SER A 102 -5.32 12.11 -3.27
N VAL A 103 -5.69 13.22 -3.87
CA VAL A 103 -6.75 14.09 -3.31
C VAL A 103 -7.99 13.28 -2.96
N PHE A 104 -8.31 12.26 -3.76
CA PHE A 104 -9.46 11.37 -3.52
C PHE A 104 -9.38 10.58 -2.21
N ASP A 105 -8.19 10.38 -1.65
CA ASP A 105 -7.98 9.65 -0.39
C ASP A 105 -8.01 10.56 0.83
N THR A 106 -8.07 11.89 0.62
CA THR A 106 -8.11 12.86 1.71
C THR A 106 -9.52 13.03 2.28
N THR A 107 -9.62 13.21 3.59
CA THR A 107 -10.92 13.31 4.29
C THR A 107 -11.77 14.46 3.75
N GLU A 108 -11.18 15.65 3.55
CA GLU A 108 -11.88 16.84 3.04
C GLU A 108 -12.45 16.61 1.64
N ALA A 109 -11.71 15.91 0.77
CA ALA A 109 -12.17 15.59 -0.57
C ALA A 109 -13.32 14.57 -0.55
N GLN A 110 -13.18 13.53 0.28
CA GLN A 110 -14.24 12.53 0.44
C GLN A 110 -15.53 13.15 0.97
N VAL A 111 -15.45 14.04 1.97
CA VAL A 111 -16.62 14.74 2.53
C VAL A 111 -17.25 15.67 1.49
N LEU A 112 -16.47 16.42 0.73
CA LEU A 112 -16.99 17.30 -0.32
C LEU A 112 -17.65 16.53 -1.46
N LEU A 113 -17.01 15.45 -1.94
CA LEU A 113 -17.60 14.58 -2.96
C LEU A 113 -18.85 13.87 -2.45
N ALA A 114 -18.88 13.45 -1.18
CA ALA A 114 -20.07 12.90 -0.54
C ALA A 114 -21.22 13.93 -0.50
N ALA A 115 -20.92 15.19 -0.13
CA ALA A 115 -21.92 16.26 -0.16
C ALA A 115 -22.55 16.46 -1.55
N LEU A 116 -21.71 16.51 -2.59
CA LEU A 116 -22.17 16.64 -3.97
C LEU A 116 -22.98 15.41 -4.44
N ARG A 117 -22.55 14.20 -4.07
CA ARG A 117 -23.27 12.95 -4.39
C ARG A 117 -24.62 12.87 -3.70
N ILE A 118 -24.74 13.36 -2.46
CA ILE A 118 -26.02 13.41 -1.73
C ILE A 118 -26.95 14.48 -2.28
N VAL A 119 -26.43 15.60 -2.76
CA VAL A 119 -27.23 16.60 -3.48
C VAL A 119 -27.81 16.01 -4.77
N ASP A 120 -27.04 15.20 -5.51
CA ASP A 120 -27.51 14.49 -6.69
C ASP A 120 -28.53 13.39 -6.31
N ASN A 121 -28.11 12.47 -5.44
CA ASN A 121 -28.94 11.35 -4.97
C ASN A 121 -28.80 11.12 -3.46
N PRO A 122 -29.82 11.43 -2.64
CA PRO A 122 -29.79 11.29 -1.18
C PRO A 122 -29.82 9.84 -0.68
N HIS A 123 -30.20 8.88 -1.54
CA HIS A 123 -30.31 7.45 -1.19
C HIS A 123 -28.98 6.69 -1.23
N ARG A 124 -27.85 7.40 -1.17
CA ARG A 124 -26.51 6.83 -1.11
C ARG A 124 -26.04 6.75 0.34
N ASP A 125 -26.35 5.64 1.01
CA ASP A 125 -26.13 5.46 2.46
C ASP A 125 -24.68 5.75 2.88
N VAL A 126 -23.69 5.28 2.12
CA VAL A 126 -22.26 5.47 2.45
C VAL A 126 -21.88 6.94 2.41
N ASP A 127 -22.26 7.65 1.34
CA ASP A 127 -21.97 9.08 1.20
C ASP A 127 -22.75 9.89 2.25
N LEU A 128 -23.99 9.50 2.58
CA LEU A 128 -24.81 10.14 3.61
C LEU A 128 -24.16 10.02 4.99
N VAL A 129 -23.70 8.83 5.38
CA VAL A 129 -22.99 8.61 6.65
C VAL A 129 -21.68 9.40 6.66
N THR A 130 -20.91 9.35 5.56
CA THR A 130 -19.64 10.09 5.44
C THR A 130 -19.85 11.59 5.69
N LEU A 131 -20.89 12.17 5.12
CA LEU A 131 -21.20 13.59 5.28
C LEU A 131 -21.68 13.92 6.69
N LEU A 132 -22.63 13.17 7.23
CA LEU A 132 -23.23 13.42 8.55
C LEU A 132 -22.22 13.24 9.69
N ALA A 133 -21.39 12.19 9.64
CA ALA A 133 -20.36 11.92 10.64
C ALA A 133 -19.13 12.81 10.49
N SER A 134 -19.04 13.63 9.43
CA SER A 134 -17.92 14.55 9.21
C SER A 134 -17.94 15.69 10.23
N PRO A 135 -16.77 16.35 10.45
CA PRO A 135 -16.70 17.54 11.32
C PRO A 135 -17.59 18.71 10.89
N VAL A 136 -18.15 18.64 9.69
CA VAL A 136 -19.04 19.67 9.12
C VAL A 136 -20.44 19.62 9.74
N PHE A 137 -21.01 18.43 9.88
CA PHE A 137 -22.33 18.23 10.49
C PHE A 137 -22.25 17.66 11.90
N ASP A 138 -21.13 17.01 12.23
CA ASP A 138 -20.80 16.51 13.58
C ASP A 138 -21.93 15.69 14.24
N VAL A 139 -22.55 14.80 13.45
CA VAL A 139 -23.57 13.88 13.95
C VAL A 139 -22.88 12.66 14.54
N SER A 140 -23.23 12.32 15.76
CA SER A 140 -22.60 11.20 16.45
C SER A 140 -23.01 9.84 15.88
N PRO A 141 -22.15 8.80 16.00
CA PRO A 141 -22.50 7.44 15.60
C PRO A 141 -23.74 6.91 16.33
N GLU A 142 -23.95 7.35 17.58
CA GLU A 142 -25.12 6.96 18.39
C GLU A 142 -26.41 7.55 17.83
N GLU A 143 -26.38 8.82 17.37
CA GLU A 143 -27.54 9.45 16.73
C GLU A 143 -27.90 8.74 15.41
N LEU A 144 -26.89 8.41 14.59
CA LEU A 144 -27.10 7.65 13.35
C LEU A 144 -27.64 6.23 13.63
N ALA A 145 -27.17 5.58 14.68
CA ALA A 145 -27.65 4.28 15.10
C ALA A 145 -29.11 4.34 15.59
N GLN A 146 -29.51 5.40 16.30
CA GLN A 146 -30.90 5.62 16.74
C GLN A 146 -31.83 5.81 15.56
N VAL A 147 -31.46 6.62 14.56
CA VAL A 147 -32.20 6.77 13.31
C VAL A 147 -32.41 5.43 12.63
N ARG A 148 -31.34 4.61 12.51
CA ARG A 148 -31.42 3.30 11.87
C ARG A 148 -32.20 2.28 12.69
N ALA A 149 -32.16 2.35 14.02
CA ALA A 149 -32.93 1.49 14.91
C ALA A 149 -34.43 1.74 14.83
N GLY A 150 -34.85 3.00 14.59
CA GLY A 150 -36.24 3.39 14.39
C GLY A 150 -36.84 2.84 13.10
N ASN A 151 -36.08 2.79 12.03
CA ASN A 151 -36.51 2.18 10.76
C ASN A 151 -35.38 1.29 10.20
N ARG A 152 -35.54 -0.05 10.27
CA ARG A 152 -34.57 -1.06 9.86
C ARG A 152 -34.69 -1.45 8.38
N THR A 153 -35.74 -1.03 7.70
CA THR A 153 -36.03 -1.35 6.31
C THR A 153 -35.77 -0.13 5.42
N GLY A 154 -35.42 -0.33 4.17
CA GLY A 154 -35.11 0.76 3.25
C GLY A 154 -33.70 1.34 3.44
N ASP A 155 -33.43 2.48 2.83
CA ASP A 155 -32.18 3.22 2.94
C ASP A 155 -32.15 4.14 4.18
N LEU A 156 -30.98 4.70 4.46
CA LEU A 156 -30.79 5.55 5.63
C LEU A 156 -31.53 6.91 5.49
N PHE A 157 -31.66 7.41 4.26
CA PHE A 157 -32.37 8.68 4.03
C PHE A 157 -33.86 8.57 4.33
N ASP A 158 -34.50 7.46 3.95
CA ASP A 158 -35.88 7.16 4.31
C ASP A 158 -36.04 7.01 5.83
N ALA A 159 -35.10 6.32 6.47
CA ALA A 159 -35.08 6.19 7.92
C ALA A 159 -34.93 7.56 8.60
N LEU A 160 -34.08 8.44 8.07
CA LEU A 160 -33.83 9.77 8.58
C LEU A 160 -35.09 10.67 8.44
N THR A 161 -35.75 10.61 7.29
CA THR A 161 -36.96 11.43 7.05
C THR A 161 -38.16 10.98 7.87
N ALA A 162 -38.28 9.67 8.14
CA ALA A 162 -39.37 9.09 8.93
C ALA A 162 -39.13 9.12 10.45
N CYS A 163 -37.93 9.49 10.90
CA CYS A 163 -37.58 9.47 12.33
C CYS A 163 -38.23 10.65 13.06
N ASP A 164 -39.02 10.38 14.10
CA ASP A 164 -39.55 11.38 15.02
C ASP A 164 -38.53 11.67 16.14
N GLY A 165 -38.40 12.93 16.56
CA GLY A 165 -37.47 13.33 17.65
C GLY A 165 -36.02 13.40 17.23
N ARG A 166 -35.75 13.74 15.98
CA ARG A 166 -34.38 13.98 15.47
C ARG A 166 -33.67 15.08 16.24
N SER A 167 -32.36 15.03 16.26
CA SER A 167 -31.55 16.12 16.79
C SER A 167 -31.63 17.36 15.88
N SER A 168 -31.41 18.55 16.47
CA SER A 168 -31.38 19.80 15.71
C SER A 168 -30.38 19.81 14.58
N LYS A 169 -29.27 19.04 14.69
CA LYS A 169 -28.28 18.88 13.65
C LYS A 169 -28.85 18.16 12.42
N LEU A 170 -29.64 17.09 12.65
CA LEU A 170 -30.25 16.31 11.59
C LEU A 170 -31.36 17.12 10.89
N ASP A 171 -32.12 17.90 11.64
CA ASP A 171 -33.13 18.81 11.05
C ASP A 171 -32.46 19.90 10.20
N ALA A 172 -31.40 20.53 10.70
CA ALA A 172 -30.61 21.51 9.94
C ALA A 172 -30.03 20.92 8.65
N PHE A 173 -29.53 19.67 8.71
CA PHE A 173 -29.03 18.94 7.54
C PHE A 173 -30.14 18.73 6.49
N LEU A 174 -31.35 18.31 6.91
CA LEU A 174 -32.45 18.08 5.97
C LEU A 174 -32.89 19.37 5.28
N VAL A 175 -32.96 20.49 6.02
CA VAL A 175 -33.24 21.80 5.45
C VAL A 175 -32.15 22.21 4.45
N TRP A 176 -30.89 22.09 4.82
CA TRP A 176 -29.76 22.37 3.94
C TRP A 176 -29.81 21.51 2.67
N LEU A 177 -30.06 20.21 2.80
CA LEU A 177 -30.12 19.30 1.65
C LEU A 177 -31.27 19.67 0.70
N ALA A 178 -32.45 19.97 1.23
CA ALA A 178 -33.59 20.38 0.42
C ALA A 178 -33.28 21.66 -0.37
N GLU A 179 -32.63 22.64 0.26
CA GLU A 179 -32.21 23.88 -0.38
C GLU A 179 -31.16 23.61 -1.47
N MET A 180 -30.10 22.83 -1.18
CA MET A 180 -29.07 22.51 -2.16
C MET A 180 -29.65 21.78 -3.37
N ARG A 181 -30.52 20.82 -3.17
CA ARG A 181 -31.22 20.10 -4.25
C ARG A 181 -32.09 21.01 -5.12
N GLN A 182 -32.75 21.99 -4.51
CA GLN A 182 -33.51 23.00 -5.23
C GLN A 182 -32.59 23.89 -6.08
N GLN A 183 -31.49 24.36 -5.51
CA GLN A 183 -30.52 25.23 -6.19
C GLN A 183 -29.75 24.50 -7.30
N ALA A 184 -29.45 23.21 -7.11
CA ALA A 184 -28.74 22.38 -8.10
C ALA A 184 -29.44 22.31 -9.47
N ARG A 185 -30.76 22.57 -9.51
CA ARG A 185 -31.54 22.58 -10.75
C ARG A 185 -31.29 23.82 -11.62
N PHE A 186 -30.82 24.92 -11.02
CA PHE A 186 -30.70 26.22 -11.70
C PHE A 186 -29.26 26.72 -11.78
N LEU A 187 -28.38 26.24 -10.91
CA LEU A 187 -27.01 26.71 -10.84
C LEU A 187 -26.11 25.89 -11.78
N THR A 188 -25.08 26.56 -12.31
CA THR A 188 -23.99 25.84 -12.95
C THR A 188 -23.18 25.07 -11.91
N LEU A 189 -22.49 24.01 -12.33
CA LEU A 189 -21.68 23.15 -11.46
C LEU A 189 -20.72 23.97 -10.57
N SER A 190 -19.98 24.93 -11.13
CA SER A 190 -19.06 25.78 -10.37
C SER A 190 -19.75 26.61 -9.29
N LYS A 191 -20.92 27.17 -9.60
CA LYS A 191 -21.70 27.95 -8.62
C LYS A 191 -22.31 27.06 -7.54
N LEU A 192 -22.75 25.87 -7.89
CA LEU A 192 -23.24 24.88 -6.91
C LEU A 192 -22.10 24.45 -5.98
N PHE A 193 -20.93 24.20 -6.52
CA PHE A 193 -19.74 23.87 -5.75
C PHE A 193 -19.40 24.95 -4.72
N ASP A 194 -19.35 26.22 -5.18
CA ASP A 194 -19.13 27.38 -4.30
C ASP A 194 -20.22 27.54 -3.23
N LEU A 195 -21.46 27.24 -3.59
CA LEU A 195 -22.58 27.32 -2.66
C LEU A 195 -22.48 26.25 -1.57
N VAL A 196 -22.15 25.00 -1.94
CA VAL A 196 -21.92 23.91 -0.99
C VAL A 196 -20.78 24.26 -0.04
N LEU A 197 -19.61 24.66 -0.54
CA LEU A 197 -18.47 25.03 0.30
C LEU A 197 -18.82 26.15 1.29
N ARG A 198 -19.53 27.17 0.83
CA ARG A 198 -19.90 28.33 1.64
C ARG A 198 -20.97 28.01 2.69
N THR A 199 -22.00 27.27 2.33
CA THR A 199 -23.14 26.98 3.25
C THR A 199 -22.76 25.96 4.31
N THR A 200 -21.79 25.09 4.01
CA THR A 200 -21.27 24.10 4.98
C THR A 200 -20.04 24.60 5.74
N ALA A 201 -19.50 25.78 5.39
CA ALA A 201 -18.25 26.31 5.94
C ALA A 201 -17.08 25.31 5.90
N MET A 202 -17.06 24.39 4.92
CA MET A 202 -16.05 23.32 4.82
C MET A 202 -14.62 23.86 4.80
N GLU A 203 -14.37 24.96 4.07
CA GLU A 203 -13.02 25.55 4.01
C GLU A 203 -12.55 25.99 5.41
N ASP A 204 -13.40 26.57 6.21
CA ASP A 204 -13.05 27.06 7.55
C ASP A 204 -12.88 25.89 8.52
N VAL A 205 -13.81 24.92 8.50
CA VAL A 205 -13.75 23.72 9.34
C VAL A 205 -12.46 22.93 9.10
N PHE A 206 -12.16 22.61 7.84
CA PHE A 206 -10.96 21.85 7.53
C PHE A 206 -9.66 22.65 7.67
N SER A 207 -9.69 23.98 7.50
CA SER A 207 -8.53 24.85 7.74
C SER A 207 -8.14 24.93 9.21
N ALA A 208 -9.10 24.75 10.13
CA ALA A 208 -8.88 24.75 11.57
C ALA A 208 -8.29 23.41 12.09
N MET A 209 -8.27 22.37 11.27
CA MET A 209 -7.73 21.05 11.61
C MET A 209 -6.21 20.98 11.37
N PRO A 210 -5.52 19.96 11.93
CA PRO A 210 -4.12 19.70 11.58
C PRO A 210 -3.92 19.63 10.07
N ASN A 211 -2.83 20.23 9.56
CA ASN A 211 -2.53 20.38 8.14
C ASN A 211 -3.57 21.22 7.37
N GLY A 212 -4.20 22.19 8.04
CA GLY A 212 -5.31 22.96 7.52
C GLY A 212 -5.02 23.68 6.19
N ARG A 213 -3.78 24.14 5.98
CA ARG A 213 -3.37 24.75 4.71
C ARG A 213 -3.48 23.76 3.55
N ALA A 214 -2.91 22.56 3.69
CA ALA A 214 -2.97 21.52 2.67
C ALA A 214 -4.42 21.09 2.39
N ARG A 215 -5.25 20.97 3.43
CA ARG A 215 -6.68 20.66 3.30
C ARG A 215 -7.44 21.70 2.49
N LYS A 216 -7.17 22.98 2.74
CA LYS A 216 -7.76 24.08 1.96
C LYS A 216 -7.32 24.05 0.51
N GLU A 217 -6.03 23.77 0.25
CA GLU A 217 -5.49 23.63 -1.10
C GLU A 217 -6.11 22.43 -1.85
N ASN A 218 -6.40 21.31 -1.15
CA ASN A 218 -7.11 20.16 -1.71
C ASN A 218 -8.56 20.51 -2.13
N LEU A 219 -9.28 21.25 -1.30
CA LEU A 219 -10.63 21.73 -1.65
C LEU A 219 -10.59 22.70 -2.85
N ALA A 220 -9.59 23.60 -2.90
CA ALA A 220 -9.39 24.52 -4.02
C ALA A 220 -9.05 23.76 -5.32
N LEU A 221 -8.27 22.67 -5.23
CA LEU A 221 -7.95 21.82 -6.38
C LEU A 221 -9.20 21.15 -6.97
N LEU A 222 -10.08 20.59 -6.13
CA LEU A 222 -11.36 20.02 -6.58
C LEU A 222 -12.28 21.06 -7.19
N ARG A 223 -12.29 22.26 -6.61
CA ARG A 223 -13.02 23.41 -7.17
C ARG A 223 -12.49 23.80 -8.56
N ALA A 224 -11.19 23.83 -8.76
CA ALA A 224 -10.56 24.10 -10.06
C ALA A 224 -10.90 23.02 -11.09
N GLN A 225 -10.95 21.75 -10.68
CA GLN A 225 -11.39 20.62 -11.54
C GLN A 225 -12.85 20.79 -11.99
N ALA A 226 -13.76 21.19 -11.08
CA ALA A 226 -15.15 21.46 -11.43
C ALA A 226 -15.25 22.64 -12.42
N GLY A 227 -14.41 23.68 -12.25
CA GLY A 227 -14.30 24.80 -13.18
C GLY A 227 -13.82 24.36 -14.57
N SER A 228 -12.75 23.58 -14.65
CA SER A 228 -12.21 23.06 -15.90
C SER A 228 -13.19 22.15 -16.64
N PHE A 229 -13.91 21.30 -15.90
CA PHE A 229 -14.96 20.43 -16.43
C PHE A 229 -16.11 21.24 -17.06
N THR A 230 -16.51 22.33 -16.43
CA THR A 230 -17.54 23.24 -16.94
C THR A 230 -17.11 23.94 -18.21
N LEU A 231 -15.85 24.35 -18.33
CA LEU A 231 -15.30 24.98 -19.53
C LEU A 231 -15.28 24.01 -20.73
N GLY A 232 -15.20 22.70 -20.49
CA GLY A 232 -15.35 21.65 -21.50
C GLY A 232 -16.77 21.48 -22.05
N GLY A 233 -17.72 22.34 -21.66
CA GLY A 233 -19.10 22.37 -22.16
C GLY A 233 -20.08 21.49 -21.37
N ASN A 234 -19.63 20.78 -20.36
CA ASN A 234 -20.47 19.89 -19.56
C ASN A 234 -20.81 20.54 -18.21
N GLN A 235 -22.09 20.74 -17.92
CA GLN A 235 -22.55 21.44 -16.71
C GLN A 235 -23.30 20.51 -15.73
N SER A 236 -23.43 19.24 -16.06
CA SER A 236 -24.18 18.28 -15.25
C SER A 236 -23.37 17.82 -14.03
N LEU A 237 -23.97 17.92 -12.84
CA LEU A 237 -23.39 17.40 -11.59
C LEU A 237 -23.12 15.90 -11.69
N MET A 238 -24.08 15.13 -12.20
CA MET A 238 -23.93 13.68 -12.39
C MET A 238 -22.76 13.34 -13.31
N ALA A 239 -22.60 14.04 -14.43
CA ALA A 239 -21.49 13.79 -15.36
C ALA A 239 -20.14 14.15 -14.72
N PHE A 240 -20.07 15.19 -13.91
CA PHE A 240 -18.87 15.52 -13.14
C PHE A 240 -18.52 14.44 -12.11
N LEU A 241 -19.51 13.94 -11.37
CA LEU A 241 -19.28 12.87 -10.39
C LEU A 241 -18.80 11.58 -11.07
N GLN A 242 -19.38 11.19 -12.21
CA GLN A 242 -18.92 10.08 -13.01
C GLN A 242 -17.48 10.28 -13.51
N TYR A 243 -17.14 11.48 -13.93
CA TYR A 243 -15.77 11.82 -14.32
C TYR A 243 -14.79 11.66 -13.15
N MET A 244 -15.16 12.14 -11.95
CA MET A 244 -14.35 11.96 -10.74
C MET A 244 -14.17 10.48 -10.38
N ASP A 245 -15.24 9.68 -10.45
CA ASP A 245 -15.20 8.25 -10.18
C ASP A 245 -14.28 7.52 -11.20
N GLN A 246 -14.30 7.91 -12.47
CA GLN A 246 -13.41 7.38 -13.50
C GLN A 246 -11.94 7.78 -13.26
N GLN A 247 -11.68 9.02 -12.87
CA GLN A 247 -10.34 9.48 -12.52
C GLN A 247 -9.77 8.67 -11.34
N GLN A 248 -10.57 8.46 -10.31
CA GLN A 248 -10.19 7.65 -9.15
C GLN A 248 -9.92 6.18 -9.55
N ALA A 249 -10.81 5.58 -10.36
CA ALA A 249 -10.67 4.18 -10.82
C ALA A 249 -9.48 3.96 -11.76
N SER A 250 -9.14 4.95 -12.59
CA SER A 250 -7.99 4.88 -13.52
C SER A 250 -6.64 5.11 -12.82
N GLY A 251 -6.65 5.39 -11.51
CA GLY A 251 -5.44 5.72 -10.76
C GLY A 251 -4.81 7.06 -11.19
N ALA A 252 -5.56 7.91 -11.89
CA ALA A 252 -5.14 9.27 -12.20
C ALA A 252 -5.01 10.03 -10.87
N SER A 253 -3.80 10.25 -10.42
CA SER A 253 -3.54 10.96 -9.17
C SER A 253 -3.64 12.47 -9.41
N LEU A 254 -4.77 13.06 -9.01
CA LEU A 254 -4.74 14.45 -8.57
C LEU A 254 -3.90 14.46 -7.28
N SER A 255 -2.65 14.93 -7.38
CA SER A 255 -1.78 14.98 -6.21
C SER A 255 -2.39 15.90 -5.17
N ALA A 256 -2.59 15.40 -3.95
CA ALA A 256 -3.01 16.21 -2.83
C ALA A 256 -1.95 17.29 -2.56
N ALA A 257 -2.39 18.44 -2.09
CA ALA A 257 -1.47 19.47 -1.60
C ALA A 257 -0.74 18.93 -0.38
N GLU A 258 0.56 19.07 -0.38
CA GLU A 258 1.38 18.83 0.81
C GLU A 258 1.41 20.10 1.64
N ASP A 259 1.26 19.94 2.96
CA ASP A 259 1.56 21.05 3.87
C ASP A 259 2.98 21.49 3.52
N GLY A 260 3.15 22.74 3.10
CA GLY A 260 4.44 23.29 2.69
C GLY A 260 5.43 23.14 3.85
N GLY A 261 5.82 21.89 4.08
CA GLY A 261 6.91 21.51 4.95
C GLY A 261 8.11 22.30 4.49
N THR A 262 8.82 22.87 5.42
CA THR A 262 10.07 23.60 5.23
C THR A 262 10.83 22.99 4.04
N ASP A 263 11.46 23.82 3.19
CA ASP A 263 12.37 23.35 2.12
C ASP A 263 13.42 22.32 2.62
N ASP A 264 13.47 22.11 3.91
CA ASP A 264 14.35 21.22 4.66
C ASP A 264 13.62 19.96 5.14
N ALA A 265 13.17 19.11 4.21
CA ALA A 265 12.53 17.82 4.47
C ALA A 265 13.18 16.71 3.64
N VAL A 266 13.29 15.50 4.22
CA VAL A 266 13.76 14.30 3.51
C VAL A 266 12.80 13.96 2.37
N GLN A 267 13.34 13.80 1.16
CA GLN A 267 12.53 13.49 -0.02
C GLN A 267 12.37 11.98 -0.20
N LEU A 268 11.14 11.53 -0.41
CA LEU A 268 10.84 10.17 -0.83
C LEU A 268 10.38 10.21 -2.30
N MET A 269 11.09 9.53 -3.19
CA MET A 269 10.70 9.49 -4.61
C MET A 269 11.02 8.15 -5.26
N SER A 270 10.41 7.91 -6.43
CA SER A 270 10.76 6.74 -7.21
C SER A 270 12.08 6.96 -7.95
N ILE A 271 12.81 5.86 -8.19
CA ILE A 271 14.06 5.90 -8.96
C ILE A 271 13.83 6.54 -10.33
N HIS A 272 12.71 6.29 -10.99
CA HIS A 272 12.40 6.88 -12.30
C HIS A 272 12.29 8.40 -12.27
N LYS A 273 11.69 8.95 -11.23
CA LYS A 273 11.55 10.42 -11.09
C LYS A 273 12.85 11.09 -10.70
N SER A 274 13.80 10.37 -10.11
CA SER A 274 15.12 10.90 -9.77
C SER A 274 16.02 11.07 -10.98
N LYS A 275 15.62 10.61 -12.19
CA LYS A 275 16.43 10.72 -13.40
C LYS A 275 16.70 12.18 -13.72
N GLY A 276 17.98 12.55 -13.83
CA GLY A 276 18.43 13.93 -14.07
C GLY A 276 18.64 14.77 -12.82
N LEU A 277 18.21 14.28 -11.64
CA LEU A 277 18.49 14.92 -10.36
C LEU A 277 19.72 14.28 -9.70
N GLU A 278 20.35 15.00 -8.78
CA GLU A 278 21.47 14.51 -7.99
C GLU A 278 21.36 15.05 -6.57
N PHE A 279 21.71 14.21 -5.58
CA PHE A 279 21.57 14.54 -4.17
C PHE A 279 22.87 14.27 -3.40
N PRO A 280 23.20 15.07 -2.38
CA PRO A 280 24.37 14.82 -1.54
C PRO A 280 24.34 13.43 -0.91
N VAL A 281 23.18 13.02 -0.37
CA VAL A 281 22.99 11.73 0.31
C VAL A 281 21.80 10.99 -0.29
N VAL A 282 22.02 9.77 -0.73
CA VAL A 282 20.99 8.90 -1.31
C VAL A 282 20.84 7.65 -0.47
N PHE A 283 19.64 7.39 -0.02
CA PHE A 283 19.22 6.10 0.52
C PHE A 283 18.51 5.32 -0.58
N LEU A 284 19.05 4.18 -0.96
CA LEU A 284 18.41 3.25 -1.88
C LEU A 284 17.83 2.09 -1.07
N ALA A 285 16.53 2.13 -0.88
CA ALA A 285 15.78 1.23 -0.01
C ALA A 285 14.83 0.33 -0.81
N ASP A 286 14.23 -0.66 -0.14
CA ASP A 286 13.34 -1.68 -0.73
C ASP A 286 14.03 -2.53 -1.80
N LEU A 287 15.34 -2.78 -1.66
CA LEU A 287 16.13 -3.52 -2.64
C LEU A 287 15.71 -4.99 -2.79
N SER A 288 15.04 -5.57 -1.81
CA SER A 288 14.50 -6.94 -1.87
C SER A 288 13.13 -7.03 -2.56
N HIS A 289 12.64 -5.94 -3.16
CA HIS A 289 11.42 -5.97 -3.96
C HIS A 289 11.64 -6.84 -5.22
N GLY A 290 10.80 -7.87 -5.37
CA GLY A 290 10.91 -8.80 -6.50
C GLY A 290 10.55 -8.14 -7.83
N PHE A 291 11.15 -8.62 -8.91
CA PHE A 291 10.82 -8.14 -10.26
C PHE A 291 9.38 -8.49 -10.63
N ASN A 292 8.71 -7.57 -11.29
CA ASN A 292 7.34 -7.82 -11.80
C ASN A 292 7.40 -8.51 -13.17
N LEU A 293 7.24 -9.84 -13.16
CA LEU A 293 7.22 -10.66 -14.37
C LEU A 293 5.80 -11.08 -14.79
N ARG A 294 4.76 -10.40 -14.29
CA ARG A 294 3.35 -10.76 -14.57
C ARG A 294 3.02 -10.70 -16.05
N ASP A 295 3.58 -9.74 -16.78
CA ASP A 295 3.33 -9.57 -18.20
C ASP A 295 3.85 -10.79 -19.00
N ALA A 296 5.00 -11.34 -18.65
CA ALA A 296 5.53 -12.58 -19.23
C ALA A 296 4.74 -13.85 -18.85
N ALA A 297 3.90 -13.78 -17.80
CA ALA A 297 3.06 -14.89 -17.36
C ALA A 297 1.68 -14.95 -18.05
N MET A 298 1.31 -13.97 -18.87
CA MET A 298 0.02 -13.93 -19.54
C MET A 298 -0.19 -15.12 -20.51
N GLY A 299 -1.45 -15.51 -20.72
CA GLY A 299 -1.81 -16.64 -21.58
C GLY A 299 -1.53 -16.42 -23.08
N VAL A 300 -1.52 -15.16 -23.52
CA VAL A 300 -1.16 -14.73 -24.88
C VAL A 300 -0.10 -13.65 -24.77
N LEU A 301 1.00 -13.82 -25.47
CA LEU A 301 2.12 -12.89 -25.51
C LEU A 301 2.37 -12.42 -26.94
N LEU A 302 2.75 -11.16 -27.08
CA LEU A 302 3.10 -10.53 -28.36
C LEU A 302 4.53 -10.01 -28.29
N ASP A 303 5.28 -10.17 -29.37
CA ASP A 303 6.65 -9.68 -29.52
C ASP A 303 6.90 -9.22 -30.94
N GLU A 304 7.68 -8.16 -31.12
CA GLU A 304 7.95 -7.58 -32.44
C GLU A 304 8.68 -8.54 -33.40
N THR A 305 9.51 -9.45 -32.88
CA THR A 305 10.33 -10.36 -33.68
C THR A 305 9.81 -11.79 -33.69
N LEU A 306 9.21 -12.25 -32.59
CA LEU A 306 8.66 -13.60 -32.44
C LEU A 306 7.13 -13.64 -32.66
N TYR A 307 6.53 -12.50 -32.99
CA TYR A 307 5.13 -12.29 -33.30
C TYR A 307 4.19 -12.61 -32.12
N ALA A 308 3.55 -13.76 -32.11
CA ALA A 308 2.57 -14.12 -31.11
C ALA A 308 2.78 -15.55 -30.60
N GLY A 309 2.65 -15.71 -29.29
CA GLY A 309 2.66 -17.01 -28.62
C GLY A 309 1.50 -17.12 -27.65
N ALA A 310 0.76 -18.21 -27.71
CA ALA A 310 -0.40 -18.44 -26.85
C ALA A 310 -0.31 -19.79 -26.15
N ASN A 311 -1.06 -19.93 -25.05
CA ASN A 311 -1.33 -21.23 -24.47
C ASN A 311 -2.20 -22.06 -25.43
N VAL A 312 -1.86 -23.32 -25.59
CA VAL A 312 -2.67 -24.30 -26.32
C VAL A 312 -3.69 -24.86 -25.35
N VAL A 313 -4.96 -24.81 -25.74
CA VAL A 313 -6.06 -25.36 -24.95
C VAL A 313 -6.53 -26.67 -25.60
N ASP A 314 -6.38 -27.77 -24.90
CA ASP A 314 -6.97 -29.05 -25.29
C ASP A 314 -8.39 -29.16 -24.70
N THR A 315 -9.39 -28.98 -25.52
CA THR A 315 -10.78 -29.03 -25.10
C THR A 315 -11.24 -30.44 -24.72
N LYS A 316 -10.56 -31.49 -25.21
CA LYS A 316 -10.91 -32.90 -24.91
C LYS A 316 -10.47 -33.25 -23.49
N THR A 317 -9.26 -32.92 -23.14
CA THR A 317 -8.70 -33.20 -21.79
C THR A 317 -8.94 -32.07 -20.79
N ARG A 318 -9.49 -30.94 -21.25
CA ARG A 318 -9.66 -29.70 -20.45
C ARG A 318 -8.37 -29.23 -19.81
N SER A 319 -7.27 -29.42 -20.47
CA SER A 319 -5.93 -28.97 -20.04
C SER A 319 -5.45 -27.85 -20.93
N TYR A 320 -4.53 -27.04 -20.38
CA TYR A 320 -3.81 -26.03 -21.16
C TYR A 320 -2.31 -26.15 -20.90
N TYR A 321 -1.51 -25.87 -21.92
CA TYR A 321 -0.05 -25.83 -21.81
C TYR A 321 0.52 -24.73 -22.69
N ALA A 322 1.71 -24.25 -22.34
CA ALA A 322 2.36 -23.19 -23.07
C ALA A 322 2.91 -23.71 -24.41
N SER A 323 2.66 -23.01 -25.51
CA SER A 323 3.32 -23.28 -26.78
C SER A 323 4.80 -22.87 -26.71
N LEU A 324 5.64 -23.48 -27.58
CA LEU A 324 7.07 -23.11 -27.68
C LEU A 324 7.26 -21.62 -28.00
N ALA A 325 6.43 -21.07 -28.89
CA ALA A 325 6.44 -19.65 -29.21
C ALA A 325 6.16 -18.78 -27.98
N ARG A 326 5.15 -19.16 -27.17
CA ARG A 326 4.85 -18.45 -25.91
C ARG A 326 6.01 -18.54 -24.91
N LEU A 327 6.63 -19.71 -24.77
CA LEU A 327 7.78 -19.88 -23.85
C LEU A 327 8.96 -19.02 -24.31
N ALA A 328 9.29 -19.00 -25.59
CA ALA A 328 10.38 -18.19 -26.13
C ALA A 328 10.12 -16.67 -25.93
N ILE A 329 8.87 -16.21 -26.15
CA ILE A 329 8.52 -14.81 -25.91
C ILE A 329 8.58 -14.49 -24.41
N ALA A 330 8.08 -15.37 -23.54
CA ALA A 330 8.13 -15.17 -22.10
C ALA A 330 9.57 -15.04 -21.58
N GLU A 331 10.47 -15.91 -22.04
CA GLU A 331 11.90 -15.89 -21.72
C GLU A 331 12.54 -14.56 -22.16
N LYS A 332 12.29 -14.15 -23.41
CA LYS A 332 12.78 -12.88 -23.94
C LYS A 332 12.26 -11.69 -23.14
N MET A 333 10.97 -11.64 -22.83
CA MET A 333 10.36 -10.57 -22.05
C MET A 333 10.93 -10.51 -20.62
N ALA A 334 11.12 -11.67 -19.98
CA ALA A 334 11.73 -11.74 -18.66
C ALA A 334 13.18 -11.19 -18.69
N GLY A 335 13.99 -11.61 -19.66
CA GLY A 335 15.34 -11.11 -19.85
C GLY A 335 15.39 -9.60 -20.11
N GLN A 336 14.47 -9.06 -20.90
CA GLN A 336 14.36 -7.62 -21.15
C GLN A 336 13.98 -6.86 -19.87
N THR A 337 13.05 -7.38 -19.08
CA THR A 337 12.66 -6.80 -17.80
C THR A 337 13.84 -6.76 -16.83
N ILE A 338 14.58 -7.86 -16.69
CA ILE A 338 15.78 -7.94 -15.84
C ILE A 338 16.85 -6.94 -16.30
N ALA A 339 17.09 -6.84 -17.60
CA ALA A 339 18.04 -5.88 -18.16
C ALA A 339 17.62 -4.42 -17.89
N GLU A 340 16.33 -4.11 -17.93
CA GLU A 340 15.82 -2.78 -17.60
C GLU A 340 15.96 -2.47 -16.11
N GLU A 341 15.68 -3.42 -15.22
CA GLU A 341 15.87 -3.26 -13.77
C GLU A 341 17.36 -3.01 -13.43
N LEU A 342 18.29 -3.63 -14.15
CA LEU A 342 19.72 -3.35 -14.00
C LEU A 342 20.08 -1.92 -14.40
N ARG A 343 19.48 -1.39 -15.49
CA ARG A 343 19.62 0.02 -15.86
C ARG A 343 19.02 0.96 -14.82
N VAL A 344 17.88 0.58 -14.24
CA VAL A 344 17.24 1.33 -13.13
C VAL A 344 18.17 1.37 -11.92
N LEU A 345 18.81 0.26 -11.55
CA LEU A 345 19.82 0.23 -10.49
C LEU A 345 20.99 1.19 -10.79
N TYR A 346 21.53 1.15 -12.01
CA TYR A 346 22.60 2.07 -12.42
C TYR A 346 22.18 3.54 -12.26
N VAL A 347 20.98 3.87 -12.72
CA VAL A 347 20.43 5.23 -12.55
C VAL A 347 20.34 5.60 -11.07
N ALA A 348 19.83 4.71 -10.22
CA ALA A 348 19.69 4.97 -8.79
C ALA A 348 21.03 5.23 -8.11
N MET A 349 22.03 4.38 -8.36
CA MET A 349 23.36 4.49 -7.77
C MET A 349 24.08 5.78 -8.19
N THR A 350 23.84 6.24 -9.43
CA THR A 350 24.46 7.48 -9.96
C THR A 350 23.78 8.76 -9.48
N ARG A 351 22.74 8.70 -8.63
CA ARG A 351 22.11 9.90 -8.05
C ARG A 351 22.87 10.47 -6.87
N ALA A 352 23.69 9.66 -6.20
CA ALA A 352 24.46 10.08 -5.04
C ALA A 352 25.70 10.89 -5.46
N LYS A 353 25.82 12.09 -4.90
CA LYS A 353 27.02 12.92 -5.06
C LYS A 353 28.14 12.51 -4.11
N GLU A 354 27.80 12.22 -2.86
CA GLU A 354 28.78 12.02 -1.79
C GLU A 354 28.59 10.69 -1.05
N VAL A 355 27.36 10.37 -0.62
CA VAL A 355 27.08 9.18 0.16
C VAL A 355 25.91 8.40 -0.43
N LEU A 356 26.14 7.11 -0.66
CA LEU A 356 25.12 6.15 -1.05
C LEU A 356 24.92 5.14 0.09
N VAL A 357 23.74 5.07 0.64
CA VAL A 357 23.33 4.07 1.64
C VAL A 357 22.34 3.12 1.00
N MET A 358 22.64 1.83 0.99
CA MET A 358 21.79 0.79 0.46
C MET A 358 21.28 -0.09 1.59
N SER A 359 19.96 -0.38 1.61
CA SER A 359 19.35 -1.30 2.57
C SER A 359 18.76 -2.52 1.88
N TYR A 360 19.12 -3.71 2.36
CA TYR A 360 18.62 -4.99 1.88
C TYR A 360 18.00 -5.76 3.03
N CYS A 361 16.68 -5.89 3.02
CA CYS A 361 15.93 -6.51 4.11
C CYS A 361 15.25 -7.80 3.61
N ARG A 362 15.57 -8.96 4.21
CA ARG A 362 15.05 -10.25 3.77
C ARG A 362 14.87 -11.25 4.91
N LYS A 363 13.86 -12.11 4.78
CA LYS A 363 13.74 -13.34 5.57
C LYS A 363 14.76 -14.36 5.06
N ASN A 364 15.35 -15.12 5.98
CA ASN A 364 16.33 -16.15 5.66
C ASN A 364 17.51 -15.64 4.81
N LEU A 365 18.12 -14.56 5.32
CA LEU A 365 19.26 -13.92 4.65
C LEU A 365 20.41 -14.90 4.44
N ALA A 366 20.65 -15.80 5.41
CA ALA A 366 21.71 -16.82 5.31
C ALA A 366 21.54 -17.72 4.09
N ALA A 367 20.31 -18.18 3.78
CA ALA A 367 20.05 -19.00 2.60
C ALA A 367 20.26 -18.22 1.29
N ALA A 368 19.90 -16.93 1.27
CA ALA A 368 20.16 -16.07 0.12
C ALA A 368 21.65 -15.89 -0.13
N LEU A 369 22.42 -15.66 0.93
CA LEU A 369 23.88 -15.55 0.86
C LEU A 369 24.53 -16.86 0.40
N GLN A 370 24.10 -18.02 0.96
CA GLN A 370 24.62 -19.34 0.56
C GLN A 370 24.35 -19.64 -0.92
N LYS A 371 23.18 -19.28 -1.44
CA LYS A 371 22.86 -19.44 -2.87
C LYS A 371 23.90 -18.76 -3.75
N TRP A 372 24.34 -17.56 -3.37
CA TRP A 372 25.25 -16.75 -4.17
C TRP A 372 26.73 -17.03 -3.91
N ASN A 373 27.08 -17.50 -2.71
CA ASN A 373 28.48 -17.73 -2.34
C ASN A 373 29.17 -18.78 -3.22
N GLY A 374 28.44 -19.82 -3.68
CA GLY A 374 28.95 -20.85 -4.57
C GLY A 374 28.95 -20.49 -6.06
N ALA A 375 28.38 -19.34 -6.45
CA ALA A 375 28.20 -18.92 -7.84
C ALA A 375 29.06 -17.72 -8.23
N LEU A 376 30.04 -17.35 -7.38
CA LEU A 376 30.86 -16.15 -7.58
C LEU A 376 32.08 -16.48 -8.48
N GLU A 377 32.03 -15.94 -9.68
CA GLU A 377 33.16 -15.89 -10.63
C GLU A 377 33.31 -14.45 -11.11
N LEU A 378 34.52 -13.99 -11.34
CA LEU A 378 34.79 -12.66 -11.89
C LEU A 378 35.49 -12.77 -13.27
N PRO A 379 34.91 -12.14 -14.33
CA PRO A 379 33.68 -11.33 -14.37
C PRO A 379 32.43 -12.20 -14.13
N LEU A 380 31.39 -11.59 -13.51
CA LEU A 380 30.16 -12.31 -13.20
C LEU A 380 29.51 -12.88 -14.47
N PRO A 381 29.22 -14.22 -14.53
CA PRO A 381 28.57 -14.82 -15.69
C PRO A 381 27.19 -14.18 -15.98
N ALA A 382 26.86 -14.03 -17.26
CA ALA A 382 25.58 -13.45 -17.67
C ALA A 382 24.39 -14.26 -17.14
N GLU A 383 24.51 -15.58 -17.07
CA GLU A 383 23.49 -16.48 -16.51
C GLU A 383 23.24 -16.19 -15.02
N THR A 384 24.31 -16.01 -14.23
CA THR A 384 24.22 -15.65 -12.82
C THR A 384 23.56 -14.27 -12.67
N ALA A 385 23.98 -13.30 -13.49
CA ALA A 385 23.38 -11.96 -13.48
C ALA A 385 21.90 -11.96 -13.87
N ALA A 386 21.44 -12.89 -14.71
CA ALA A 386 20.06 -13.05 -15.13
C ALA A 386 19.20 -13.88 -14.14
N SER A 387 19.84 -14.67 -13.25
CA SER A 387 19.13 -15.56 -12.32
C SER A 387 18.68 -14.90 -11.02
N VAL A 388 18.89 -13.60 -10.88
CA VAL A 388 18.50 -12.79 -9.71
C VAL A 388 16.99 -12.54 -9.67
N SER A 389 16.46 -12.33 -8.48
CA SER A 389 15.02 -12.14 -8.26
C SER A 389 14.64 -10.70 -7.90
N CYS A 390 15.62 -9.91 -7.49
CA CYS A 390 15.44 -8.52 -7.08
C CYS A 390 16.73 -7.71 -7.29
N ILE A 391 16.61 -6.39 -7.23
CA ILE A 391 17.75 -5.46 -7.39
C ILE A 391 18.83 -5.73 -6.33
N GLY A 392 18.43 -6.07 -5.10
CA GLY A 392 19.34 -6.32 -3.99
C GLY A 392 20.24 -7.55 -4.18
N ASP A 393 19.79 -8.54 -4.97
CA ASP A 393 20.61 -9.71 -5.26
C ASP A 393 21.90 -9.32 -6.02
N TRP A 394 21.85 -8.35 -6.97
CA TRP A 394 23.07 -7.84 -7.63
C TRP A 394 24.00 -7.10 -6.68
N VAL A 395 23.41 -6.27 -5.79
CA VAL A 395 24.21 -5.56 -4.78
C VAL A 395 24.88 -6.55 -3.82
N LEU A 396 24.17 -7.61 -3.45
CA LEU A 396 24.68 -8.67 -2.59
C LEU A 396 25.81 -9.46 -3.26
N LEU A 397 25.65 -9.84 -4.54
CA LEU A 397 26.70 -10.46 -5.36
C LEU A 397 27.95 -9.58 -5.39
N ALA A 398 27.80 -8.28 -5.64
CA ALA A 398 28.92 -7.34 -5.61
C ALA A 398 29.56 -7.22 -4.22
N ALA A 399 28.77 -7.27 -3.17
CA ALA A 399 29.26 -7.22 -1.78
C ALA A 399 30.06 -8.46 -1.41
N LEU A 400 29.61 -9.65 -1.80
CA LEU A 400 30.29 -10.92 -1.53
C LEU A 400 31.64 -11.03 -2.24
N CYS A 401 31.91 -10.25 -3.28
CA CYS A 401 33.23 -10.17 -3.92
C CYS A 401 34.20 -9.24 -3.16
N ARG A 402 33.84 -8.69 -2.01
CA ARG A 402 34.60 -7.66 -1.30
C ARG A 402 35.13 -8.17 0.04
N THR A 403 36.33 -7.74 0.39
CA THR A 403 36.97 -8.09 1.67
C THR A 403 36.22 -7.50 2.88
N GLU A 404 35.50 -6.40 2.68
CA GLU A 404 34.72 -5.73 3.73
C GLU A 404 33.42 -6.47 4.11
N ALA A 405 33.06 -7.55 3.40
CA ALA A 405 31.87 -8.36 3.69
C ALA A 405 32.05 -9.35 4.86
N GLY A 406 33.03 -9.14 5.72
CA GLY A 406 33.36 -10.06 6.83
C GLY A 406 32.17 -10.44 7.71
N GLU A 407 31.25 -9.51 8.00
CA GLU A 407 30.04 -9.81 8.76
C GLU A 407 29.09 -10.75 8.01
N LEU A 408 29.00 -10.66 6.68
CA LEU A 408 28.20 -11.56 5.86
C LEU A 408 28.85 -12.95 5.76
N PHE A 409 30.16 -13.02 5.74
CA PHE A 409 30.90 -14.29 5.73
C PHE A 409 30.74 -15.07 7.04
N ALA A 410 30.38 -14.41 8.14
CA ALA A 410 30.04 -15.11 9.37
C ALA A 410 28.81 -16.04 9.21
N LEU A 411 27.92 -15.73 8.25
CA LEU A 411 26.74 -16.55 7.95
C LEU A 411 26.98 -17.63 6.91
N THR A 412 27.99 -17.49 6.03
CA THR A 412 28.17 -18.36 4.86
C THR A 412 29.54 -19.04 4.79
N GLY A 413 30.48 -18.64 5.63
CA GLY A 413 31.87 -18.98 5.50
C GLY A 413 32.64 -18.06 4.51
N PRO A 414 33.96 -18.05 4.58
CA PRO A 414 34.79 -17.19 3.74
C PRO A 414 34.69 -17.59 2.27
N ASN A 415 34.82 -16.61 1.39
CA ASN A 415 34.84 -16.78 -0.04
C ASN A 415 36.28 -16.62 -0.56
N GLU A 416 36.68 -17.45 -1.52
CA GLU A 416 38.02 -17.39 -2.14
C GLU A 416 38.16 -16.25 -3.16
N VAL A 417 37.06 -15.64 -3.58
CA VAL A 417 37.07 -14.57 -4.58
C VAL A 417 37.18 -13.22 -3.91
N SER A 418 38.39 -12.79 -3.60
CA SER A 418 38.65 -11.43 -3.10
C SER A 418 39.17 -10.54 -4.22
N ALA A 419 38.39 -9.53 -4.61
CA ALA A 419 38.87 -8.52 -5.54
C ALA A 419 39.52 -7.36 -4.78
N VAL A 420 40.66 -6.90 -5.26
CA VAL A 420 41.29 -5.65 -4.77
C VAL A 420 40.38 -4.48 -5.13
N GLN A 421 40.00 -3.70 -4.15
CA GLN A 421 39.00 -2.64 -4.28
C GLN A 421 39.66 -1.27 -4.15
N GLU A 422 39.43 -0.39 -5.14
CA GLU A 422 39.90 1.00 -5.08
C GLU A 422 39.10 1.85 -4.05
N PHE A 423 37.82 1.49 -3.85
CA PHE A 423 36.90 2.25 -2.97
C PHE A 423 36.30 1.32 -1.92
N PRO A 424 36.55 1.55 -0.62
CA PRO A 424 36.02 0.72 0.45
C PRO A 424 34.50 0.95 0.60
N TRP A 425 33.78 -0.15 0.89
CA TRP A 425 32.39 -0.11 1.34
C TRP A 425 32.32 -0.34 2.85
N VAL A 426 31.28 0.21 3.48
CA VAL A 426 30.88 -0.21 4.81
C VAL A 426 29.75 -1.21 4.66
N ILE A 427 30.03 -2.48 4.97
CA ILE A 427 29.04 -3.56 4.89
C ILE A 427 28.72 -4.00 6.32
N ARG A 428 27.45 -3.99 6.69
CA ARG A 428 26.97 -4.32 8.04
C ARG A 428 25.77 -5.26 7.99
N LEU A 429 25.73 -6.15 8.97
CA LEU A 429 24.61 -7.04 9.24
C LEU A 429 23.83 -6.53 10.45
N HIS A 430 22.50 -6.51 10.36
CA HIS A 430 21.60 -6.12 11.43
C HIS A 430 20.53 -7.19 11.64
N LEU A 431 20.14 -7.40 12.89
CA LEU A 431 18.95 -8.17 13.23
C LEU A 431 17.74 -7.23 13.33
N ALA A 432 16.62 -7.60 12.72
CA ALA A 432 15.42 -6.76 12.73
C ALA A 432 14.92 -6.47 14.15
N SER A 433 15.03 -7.43 15.06
CA SER A 433 14.70 -7.26 16.49
C SER A 433 15.53 -6.17 17.18
N GLU A 434 16.80 -6.05 16.85
CA GLU A 434 17.68 -5.00 17.41
C GLU A 434 17.32 -3.63 16.83
N VAL A 435 17.04 -3.56 15.52
CA VAL A 435 16.63 -2.33 14.85
C VAL A 435 15.36 -1.76 15.48
N LEU A 436 14.35 -2.60 15.70
CA LEU A 436 13.07 -2.18 16.27
C LEU A 436 13.18 -1.84 17.77
N ARG A 437 14.00 -2.56 18.51
CA ARG A 437 14.24 -2.25 19.95
C ARG A 437 14.89 -0.89 20.14
N ASN A 438 15.82 -0.51 19.27
CA ASN A 438 16.48 0.80 19.31
C ASN A 438 15.55 1.98 18.97
N GLN A 439 14.40 1.73 18.33
CA GLN A 439 13.35 2.74 18.13
C GLN A 439 12.51 2.98 19.40
N ALA A 440 12.37 1.96 20.23
CA ALA A 440 11.53 2.03 21.43
C ALA A 440 12.19 2.79 22.61
N ALA A 441 13.43 3.26 22.47
CA ALA A 441 14.04 4.14 23.44
C ALA A 441 13.34 5.52 23.37
N PRO A 442 12.60 5.95 24.40
CA PRO A 442 11.97 7.26 24.40
C PRO A 442 13.05 8.33 24.28
N LEU A 443 12.84 9.35 23.47
CA LEU A 443 13.56 10.60 23.55
C LEU A 443 13.35 11.15 24.98
N GLU A 444 14.30 10.88 25.89
CA GLU A 444 14.43 11.63 27.14
C GLU A 444 14.93 13.03 26.75
N ASN A 445 14.01 13.92 26.45
CA ASN A 445 14.16 15.36 26.65
C ASN A 445 13.04 16.13 25.93
N GLY A 446 11.94 16.13 26.55
CA GLY A 446 10.89 17.11 26.44
C GLY A 446 10.06 16.96 27.69
N THR A 447 10.11 17.93 28.58
CA THR A 447 9.16 18.02 29.68
C THR A 447 7.75 17.86 29.11
N MET A 448 7.31 16.62 29.05
CA MET A 448 5.89 16.36 28.88
C MET A 448 5.23 16.99 30.10
N HIS A 449 4.53 18.09 29.88
CA HIS A 449 3.51 18.49 30.84
C HIS A 449 2.66 17.24 31.07
N GLU A 450 2.78 16.66 32.26
CA GLU A 450 1.89 15.59 32.68
C GLU A 450 0.47 16.11 32.51
N LEU A 451 -0.20 15.63 31.46
CA LEU A 451 -1.64 15.79 31.37
C LEU A 451 -2.21 15.21 32.68
N PRO A 452 -3.06 15.92 33.40
CA PRO A 452 -3.63 15.41 34.65
C PRO A 452 -4.21 14.02 34.34
N LYS A 453 -3.70 13.01 35.07
CA LYS A 453 -4.21 11.64 34.99
C LYS A 453 -5.69 11.69 35.29
N ARG A 454 -6.50 11.80 34.24
CA ARG A 454 -7.94 11.66 34.36
C ARG A 454 -8.17 10.21 34.77
N GLN A 455 -8.50 9.99 36.02
CA GLN A 455 -8.94 8.69 36.47
C GLN A 455 -10.19 8.35 35.68
N LEU A 456 -10.02 7.47 34.68
CA LEU A 456 -11.13 6.92 33.94
C LEU A 456 -11.96 6.09 34.94
N PRO A 457 -13.27 6.31 35.06
CA PRO A 457 -14.10 5.53 35.94
C PRO A 457 -13.99 4.05 35.55
N GLU A 458 -13.82 3.15 36.54
CA GLU A 458 -13.67 1.71 36.36
C GLU A 458 -14.77 1.07 35.50
N THR A 459 -15.94 1.71 35.43
CA THR A 459 -17.07 1.30 34.59
C THR A 459 -16.78 1.29 33.09
N ASN A 460 -15.75 2.03 32.62
CA ASN A 460 -15.39 2.06 31.21
C ASN A 460 -14.63 0.79 30.74
N PHE A 461 -14.16 -0.03 31.68
CA PHE A 461 -13.49 -1.30 31.40
C PHE A 461 -14.37 -2.53 31.59
N ALA A 462 -15.66 -2.34 31.89
CA ALA A 462 -16.59 -3.46 31.96
C ALA A 462 -16.73 -4.14 30.58
N PRO A 463 -16.73 -5.48 30.51
CA PRO A 463 -16.90 -6.20 29.25
C PRO A 463 -18.17 -5.73 28.55
N TYR A 464 -18.04 -5.39 27.25
CA TYR A 464 -19.18 -4.92 26.45
C TYR A 464 -20.30 -5.97 26.44
N LYS A 465 -21.50 -5.59 26.91
CA LYS A 465 -22.64 -6.49 27.10
C LYS A 465 -23.09 -7.23 25.83
N HIS A 466 -22.75 -6.71 24.66
CA HIS A 466 -23.17 -7.24 23.36
C HIS A 466 -21.95 -7.70 22.51
N LEU A 467 -20.94 -8.30 23.14
CA LEU A 467 -19.72 -8.78 22.48
C LEU A 467 -20.00 -9.76 21.33
N THR A 468 -21.04 -10.57 21.45
CA THR A 468 -21.51 -11.48 20.38
C THR A 468 -22.10 -10.70 19.20
N ALA A 469 -22.85 -9.64 19.44
CA ALA A 469 -23.39 -8.80 18.38
C ALA A 469 -22.31 -8.01 17.64
N SER A 470 -21.27 -7.54 18.36
CA SER A 470 -20.13 -6.83 17.74
C SER A 470 -19.26 -7.71 16.85
N LYS A 471 -19.27 -9.04 17.07
CA LYS A 471 -18.56 -10.04 16.27
C LYS A 471 -19.39 -10.58 15.10
N THR A 472 -20.67 -10.24 15.04
CA THR A 472 -21.55 -10.67 13.95
C THR A 472 -21.42 -9.69 12.79
N PRO A 473 -21.04 -10.14 11.57
CA PRO A 473 -20.93 -9.26 10.42
C PRO A 473 -22.26 -8.58 10.14
N SER A 474 -22.26 -7.28 9.91
CA SER A 474 -23.47 -6.47 9.61
C SER A 474 -24.16 -6.88 8.30
N LYS A 475 -23.41 -7.51 7.39
CA LYS A 475 -23.95 -8.10 6.16
C LYS A 475 -23.46 -9.54 6.04
N LEU A 476 -24.37 -10.48 6.10
CA LEU A 476 -24.12 -11.89 5.78
C LEU A 476 -24.66 -12.13 4.36
N THR A 477 -23.78 -12.49 3.44
CA THR A 477 -24.23 -12.96 2.12
C THR A 477 -24.86 -14.34 2.27
N ALA A 478 -25.87 -14.67 1.43
CA ALA A 478 -26.48 -15.99 1.42
C ALA A 478 -25.44 -17.11 1.25
N THR A 479 -24.33 -16.84 0.57
CA THR A 479 -23.20 -17.75 0.38
C THR A 479 -22.39 -17.97 1.66
N ALA A 480 -22.17 -16.92 2.46
CA ALA A 480 -21.46 -17.03 3.74
C ALA A 480 -22.29 -17.79 4.80
N LEU A 481 -23.61 -17.64 4.78
CA LEU A 481 -24.53 -18.41 5.62
C LEU A 481 -24.56 -19.90 5.21
N LYS A 482 -24.59 -20.19 3.89
CA LYS A 482 -24.54 -21.56 3.38
C LYS A 482 -23.22 -22.24 3.68
N GLY A 483 -22.08 -21.54 3.56
CA GLY A 483 -20.76 -22.09 3.85
C GLY A 483 -20.61 -22.55 5.30
N ARG A 484 -21.03 -21.72 6.26
CA ARG A 484 -20.95 -22.07 7.69
C ARG A 484 -21.84 -23.25 8.09
N LEU A 485 -23.03 -23.36 7.50
CA LEU A 485 -23.92 -24.49 7.75
C LEU A 485 -23.39 -25.79 7.12
N LEU A 486 -22.80 -25.70 5.91
CA LEU A 486 -22.19 -26.84 5.23
C LEU A 486 -20.92 -27.33 5.93
N ASP A 487 -20.12 -26.43 6.48
CA ASP A 487 -18.90 -26.78 7.22
C ASP A 487 -19.23 -27.43 8.57
N LEU A 488 -20.29 -26.98 9.26
CA LEU A 488 -20.78 -27.63 10.50
C LEU A 488 -21.36 -29.00 10.22
N GLU A 489 -22.21 -29.16 9.20
CA GLU A 489 -22.77 -30.44 8.78
C GLU A 489 -21.67 -31.41 8.28
N ALA A 490 -20.64 -30.90 7.58
CA ALA A 490 -19.49 -31.70 7.15
C ALA A 490 -18.60 -32.12 8.34
N ALA A 491 -18.40 -31.25 9.33
CA ALA A 491 -17.64 -31.56 10.54
C ALA A 491 -18.35 -32.61 11.41
N GLU A 492 -19.68 -32.54 11.55
CA GLU A 492 -20.47 -33.52 12.28
C GLU A 492 -20.49 -34.88 11.56
N GLN A 493 -20.55 -34.90 10.21
CA GLN A 493 -20.49 -36.15 9.44
C GLN A 493 -19.08 -36.76 9.45
N THR A 494 -18.01 -35.97 9.54
CA THR A 494 -16.64 -36.47 9.59
C THR A 494 -16.31 -37.14 10.93
N GLN A 495 -16.97 -36.78 12.02
CA GLN A 495 -16.79 -37.44 13.32
C GLN A 495 -17.46 -38.84 13.42
N GLN A 496 -18.40 -39.14 12.53
CA GLN A 496 -19.07 -40.45 12.50
C GLN A 496 -18.48 -41.46 11.51
N GLU A 497 -17.58 -41.09 10.61
CA GLU A 497 -17.09 -41.95 9.53
C GLU A 497 -15.57 -42.21 9.52
N THR A 498 -14.93 -42.35 10.67
CA THR A 498 -13.54 -42.86 10.73
C THR A 498 -13.46 -44.35 10.70
N LYS A 499 -13.92 -45.01 9.63
CA LYS A 499 -13.57 -46.39 9.27
C LYS A 499 -13.87 -46.66 7.80
N ASP A 500 -12.98 -46.28 6.90
CA ASP A 500 -12.59 -46.99 5.68
C ASP A 500 -11.96 -46.02 4.62
N PRO A 501 -10.66 -46.06 4.35
CA PRO A 501 -10.04 -45.07 3.45
C PRO A 501 -10.20 -45.38 1.96
N ASN A 502 -10.88 -46.43 1.55
CA ASN A 502 -10.91 -46.91 0.16
C ASN A 502 -12.30 -46.98 -0.50
N ARG A 503 -13.32 -46.30 0.01
CA ARG A 503 -14.61 -46.25 -0.69
C ARG A 503 -14.73 -45.01 -1.57
N PHE A 504 -14.73 -45.20 -2.89
CA PHE A 504 -15.27 -44.26 -3.84
C PHE A 504 -16.70 -43.89 -3.43
N ARG A 505 -16.95 -42.66 -3.00
CA ARG A 505 -18.30 -42.19 -2.68
C ARG A 505 -19.10 -42.05 -3.97
N LEU A 506 -20.06 -42.91 -4.16
CA LEU A 506 -21.07 -42.75 -5.21
C LEU A 506 -21.87 -41.46 -4.95
N PRO A 507 -22.13 -40.63 -5.97
CA PRO A 507 -22.96 -39.44 -5.83
C PRO A 507 -24.31 -39.77 -5.18
N GLN A 508 -24.81 -38.88 -4.32
CA GLN A 508 -26.05 -39.13 -3.52
C GLN A 508 -27.28 -39.42 -4.38
N PHE A 509 -27.32 -38.99 -5.66
CA PHE A 509 -28.41 -39.26 -6.58
C PHE A 509 -28.47 -40.70 -7.09
N GLN A 510 -27.44 -41.52 -6.83
CA GLN A 510 -27.44 -42.96 -7.14
C GLN A 510 -27.95 -43.82 -6.00
N LYS A 511 -28.23 -43.23 -4.83
CA LYS A 511 -28.90 -43.93 -3.73
C LYS A 511 -30.41 -43.85 -3.97
N SER A 512 -31.06 -44.98 -4.14
CA SER A 512 -32.52 -45.13 -4.32
C SER A 512 -33.27 -44.52 -3.13
N GLY A 513 -33.70 -43.29 -3.24
CA GLY A 513 -34.54 -42.56 -2.30
C GLY A 513 -34.98 -41.24 -2.92
N THR A 514 -36.13 -40.72 -2.53
CA THR A 514 -36.68 -39.45 -3.05
C THR A 514 -35.68 -38.32 -2.83
N LEU A 515 -35.17 -37.80 -3.94
CA LEU A 515 -34.22 -36.66 -3.94
C LEU A 515 -34.86 -35.42 -3.31
N THR A 516 -34.25 -34.94 -2.23
CA THR A 516 -34.62 -33.61 -1.66
C THR A 516 -34.32 -32.49 -2.63
N GLY A 517 -35.01 -31.33 -2.52
CA GLY A 517 -34.77 -30.16 -3.39
C GLY A 517 -33.31 -29.73 -3.42
N LYS A 518 -32.58 -29.88 -2.28
CA LYS A 518 -31.14 -29.59 -2.14
C LYS A 518 -30.28 -30.57 -2.98
N ALA A 519 -30.60 -31.84 -2.94
CA ALA A 519 -29.89 -32.88 -3.69
C ALA A 519 -30.12 -32.73 -5.21
N LYS A 520 -31.31 -32.29 -5.64
CA LYS A 520 -31.62 -31.96 -7.03
C LYS A 520 -30.80 -30.76 -7.49
N GLY A 521 -30.72 -29.68 -6.70
CA GLY A 521 -29.93 -28.50 -7.01
C GLY A 521 -28.43 -28.79 -7.14
N SER A 522 -27.86 -29.59 -6.23
CA SER A 522 -26.45 -29.98 -6.30
C SER A 522 -26.17 -30.89 -7.51
N ALA A 523 -27.07 -31.82 -7.82
CA ALA A 523 -26.96 -32.68 -9.00
C ALA A 523 -27.04 -31.86 -10.30
N THR A 524 -27.95 -30.88 -10.37
CA THR A 524 -28.05 -29.96 -11.52
C THR A 524 -26.78 -29.13 -11.69
N HIS A 525 -26.21 -28.63 -10.61
CA HIS A 525 -24.97 -27.85 -10.66
C HIS A 525 -23.78 -28.69 -11.14
N LEU A 526 -23.64 -29.91 -10.64
CA LEU A 526 -22.64 -30.87 -11.09
C LEU A 526 -22.83 -31.27 -12.55
N PHE A 527 -24.07 -31.51 -12.97
CA PHE A 527 -24.40 -31.81 -14.35
C PHE A 527 -23.99 -30.64 -15.26
N MET A 528 -24.37 -29.42 -14.95
CA MET A 528 -24.00 -28.21 -15.72
C MET A 528 -22.49 -27.95 -15.78
N GLN A 529 -21.76 -28.38 -14.75
CA GLN A 529 -20.31 -28.25 -14.71
C GLN A 529 -19.56 -29.25 -15.61
N PHE A 530 -20.13 -30.45 -15.80
CA PHE A 530 -19.47 -31.54 -16.52
C PHE A 530 -20.17 -31.96 -17.83
N VAL A 531 -21.35 -31.41 -18.14
CA VAL A 531 -22.06 -31.73 -19.39
C VAL A 531 -21.28 -31.23 -20.60
N ARG A 532 -21.19 -32.06 -21.60
CA ARG A 532 -20.72 -31.67 -22.94
C ARG A 532 -21.88 -31.04 -23.69
N TYR A 533 -21.91 -29.73 -23.81
CA TYR A 533 -22.98 -28.97 -24.45
C TYR A 533 -23.21 -29.36 -25.92
N GLU A 534 -22.17 -29.88 -26.61
CA GLU A 534 -22.25 -30.39 -27.98
C GLU A 534 -23.15 -31.63 -28.12
N CYS A 535 -23.36 -32.38 -27.02
CA CYS A 535 -24.23 -33.56 -27.03
C CYS A 535 -25.70 -33.23 -26.68
N CYS A 536 -26.02 -31.99 -26.33
CA CYS A 536 -27.36 -31.57 -25.92
C CYS A 536 -28.23 -31.06 -27.08
N THR A 537 -27.76 -31.13 -28.33
CA THR A 537 -28.44 -30.61 -29.51
C THR A 537 -29.29 -31.66 -30.26
N GLN A 538 -29.41 -32.87 -29.74
CA GLN A 538 -30.36 -33.87 -30.26
C GLN A 538 -31.51 -34.08 -29.26
N PRO A 539 -32.78 -34.06 -29.74
CA PRO A 539 -33.96 -34.22 -28.89
C PRO A 539 -34.04 -35.61 -28.23
#